data_b6040cec14e43d0666194122ea6522b7
#
_entry.id   b6040cec14e43d0666194122ea6522b7
#
_cell.length_a   1.000
_cell.length_b   1.000
_cell.length_c   1.000
_cell.angle_alpha   90.00
_cell.angle_beta   90.00
_cell.angle_gamma   90.00
#
_symmetry.space_group_name_H-M   'P 1'
#
loop_
_entity.id
_entity.type
_entity.pdbx_description
1 polymer ?
#
loop_
_entity_poly.entity_id
_entity_poly.type
_entity_poly.pdbx_seq_one_letter_code
_entity_poly.pdbx_strand_id
1 'polypeptide(L)'
;MAIKGGFSRYQSYTVQKRRRERILGALLLLLVLYVSYLVLTASFVRTVRFESKSMEPTLEPGTSVLVTPLPLGQSHLPFLPFGLPGWRGPERGELVLVVPPYHEEASPLMAVADDLVRFVTLNFLSPDAGTRARWDGSATLRRVVGLPGDTVRIENSTASVKPRGEPYFLSEYELSKKPYSLLDDGLPQGWRSTFPFGQSVTERVLGSDEYFVLSDHRSVGSDSRTWGPVRRAAIQGSAVLKYWPPHQFGGL
;
A
#
# COMPACT_ATOMS: atom_id res chain seq x y z
N MET A 1 11.55 -24.81 -73.00
CA MET A 1 10.61 -25.26 -71.96
C MET A 1 11.27 -24.98 -70.64
N ALA A 2 10.86 -23.91 -69.94
CA ALA A 2 11.56 -23.34 -68.79
C ALA A 2 11.02 -23.92 -67.48
N ILE A 3 11.90 -24.52 -66.70
CA ILE A 3 11.58 -24.97 -65.33
C ILE A 3 11.64 -23.76 -64.39
N LYS A 4 10.54 -23.04 -64.29
CA LYS A 4 10.33 -22.00 -63.26
C LYS A 4 9.36 -22.52 -62.22
N GLY A 5 9.81 -23.07 -61.12
CA GLY A 5 8.84 -23.48 -60.11
C GLY A 5 9.36 -23.92 -58.74
N GLY A 6 10.67 -24.17 -58.60
CA GLY A 6 11.20 -24.75 -57.36
C GLY A 6 11.71 -23.79 -56.28
N PHE A 7 12.17 -22.62 -56.65
CA PHE A 7 12.85 -21.68 -55.72
C PHE A 7 11.93 -20.83 -54.87
N SER A 8 10.70 -20.58 -55.31
CA SER A 8 9.77 -19.68 -54.60
C SER A 8 9.21 -20.29 -53.27
N ARG A 9 9.02 -21.62 -53.24
CA ARG A 9 8.49 -22.27 -52.04
C ARG A 9 9.53 -22.43 -50.92
N TYR A 10 10.80 -22.59 -51.28
CA TYR A 10 11.87 -22.73 -50.30
C TYR A 10 12.19 -21.41 -49.58
N GLN A 11 12.16 -20.29 -50.32
CA GLN A 11 12.33 -18.95 -49.75
C GLN A 11 11.19 -18.57 -48.80
N SER A 12 9.93 -18.96 -49.08
CA SER A 12 8.78 -18.67 -48.21
C SER A 12 8.87 -19.40 -46.87
N TYR A 13 9.37 -20.63 -46.85
CA TYR A 13 9.50 -21.42 -45.61
C TYR A 13 10.56 -20.84 -44.69
N THR A 14 11.72 -20.46 -45.18
CA THR A 14 12.79 -19.88 -44.35
C THR A 14 12.40 -18.52 -43.81
N VAL A 15 11.70 -17.69 -44.58
CA VAL A 15 11.18 -16.40 -44.13
C VAL A 15 10.10 -16.57 -43.04
N GLN A 16 9.18 -17.51 -43.22
CA GLN A 16 8.16 -17.82 -42.23
C GLN A 16 8.76 -18.41 -40.94
N LYS A 17 9.77 -19.26 -41.04
CA LYS A 17 10.49 -19.84 -39.90
C LYS A 17 11.16 -18.71 -39.09
N ARG A 18 11.94 -17.82 -39.75
CA ARG A 18 12.60 -16.68 -39.08
C ARG A 18 11.59 -15.70 -38.46
N ARG A 19 10.45 -15.47 -39.10
CA ARG A 19 9.37 -14.63 -38.54
C ARG A 19 8.78 -15.27 -37.28
N ARG A 20 8.50 -16.58 -37.33
CA ARG A 20 8.01 -17.33 -36.16
C ARG A 20 9.01 -17.32 -34.99
N GLU A 21 10.29 -17.51 -35.26
CA GLU A 21 11.36 -17.45 -34.24
C GLU A 21 11.47 -16.05 -33.63
N ARG A 22 11.35 -15.00 -34.42
CA ARG A 22 11.32 -13.60 -33.90
C ARG A 22 10.10 -13.33 -33.06
N ILE A 23 8.91 -13.80 -33.48
CA ILE A 23 7.67 -13.66 -32.69
C ILE A 23 7.77 -14.44 -31.39
N LEU A 24 8.24 -15.69 -31.43
CA LEU A 24 8.44 -16.49 -30.21
C LEU A 24 9.47 -15.86 -29.28
N GLY A 25 10.57 -15.32 -29.81
CA GLY A 25 11.56 -14.60 -29.02
C GLY A 25 11.00 -13.33 -28.39
N ALA A 26 10.19 -12.56 -29.11
CA ALA A 26 9.52 -11.38 -28.57
C ALA A 26 8.51 -11.73 -27.48
N LEU A 27 7.72 -12.80 -27.68
CA LEU A 27 6.77 -13.29 -26.66
C LEU A 27 7.48 -13.80 -25.41
N LEU A 28 8.61 -14.50 -25.58
CA LEU A 28 9.42 -14.96 -24.45
C LEU A 28 10.01 -13.76 -23.68
N LEU A 29 10.52 -12.77 -24.39
CA LEU A 29 11.03 -11.54 -23.77
C LEU A 29 9.93 -10.82 -22.96
N LEU A 30 8.75 -10.67 -23.54
CA LEU A 30 7.59 -10.07 -22.84
C LEU A 30 7.20 -10.88 -21.60
N LEU A 31 7.21 -12.21 -21.69
CA LEU A 31 6.95 -13.08 -20.56
C LEU A 31 7.99 -12.90 -19.45
N VAL A 32 9.27 -12.85 -19.81
CA VAL A 32 10.36 -12.63 -18.83
C VAL A 32 10.22 -11.26 -18.16
N LEU A 33 9.92 -10.21 -18.94
CA LEU A 33 9.69 -8.87 -18.40
C LEU A 33 8.48 -8.83 -17.46
N TYR A 34 7.40 -9.51 -17.83
CA TYR A 34 6.20 -9.60 -16.99
C TYR A 34 6.46 -10.35 -15.68
N VAL A 35 7.13 -11.50 -15.74
CA VAL A 35 7.50 -12.25 -14.52
C VAL A 35 8.45 -11.42 -13.64
N SER A 36 9.42 -10.74 -14.23
CA SER A 36 10.31 -9.83 -13.47
C SER A 36 9.53 -8.70 -12.80
N TYR A 37 8.57 -8.12 -13.49
CA TYR A 37 7.68 -7.11 -12.92
C TYR A 37 6.87 -7.66 -11.73
N LEU A 38 6.27 -8.84 -11.87
CA LEU A 38 5.52 -9.48 -10.77
C LEU A 38 6.41 -9.73 -9.55
N VAL A 39 7.65 -10.21 -9.75
CA VAL A 39 8.61 -10.42 -8.66
C VAL A 39 8.96 -9.09 -7.99
N LEU A 40 9.23 -8.05 -8.77
CA LEU A 40 9.58 -6.74 -8.23
C LEU A 40 8.44 -6.13 -7.42
N THR A 41 7.22 -6.13 -7.95
CA THR A 41 6.05 -5.51 -7.29
C THR A 41 5.57 -6.31 -6.09
N ALA A 42 5.63 -7.62 -6.14
CA ALA A 42 5.24 -8.47 -5.01
C ALA A 42 6.23 -8.45 -3.86
N SER A 43 7.55 -8.37 -4.16
CA SER A 43 8.60 -8.59 -3.16
C SER A 43 9.30 -7.32 -2.70
N PHE A 44 9.48 -6.34 -3.57
CA PHE A 44 10.36 -5.21 -3.27
C PHE A 44 9.65 -3.88 -3.14
N VAL A 45 8.78 -3.55 -4.07
CA VAL A 45 8.21 -2.21 -4.17
C VAL A 45 6.82 -2.24 -4.75
N ARG A 46 5.88 -1.59 -4.08
CA ARG A 46 4.53 -1.35 -4.57
C ARG A 46 4.30 0.14 -4.74
N THR A 47 3.66 0.51 -5.81
CA THR A 47 3.20 1.87 -6.03
C THR A 47 1.74 1.98 -5.59
N VAL A 48 1.46 2.96 -4.74
CA VAL A 48 0.10 3.26 -4.28
C VAL A 48 -0.21 4.70 -4.63
N ARG A 49 -1.27 4.91 -5.39
CA ARG A 49 -1.83 6.25 -5.64
C ARG A 49 -2.87 6.55 -4.57
N PHE A 50 -2.64 7.62 -3.84
CA PHE A 50 -3.46 8.03 -2.72
C PHE A 50 -4.45 9.10 -3.17
N GLU A 51 -5.75 8.84 -3.11
CA GLU A 51 -6.80 9.76 -3.61
C GLU A 51 -7.68 10.34 -2.48
N SER A 52 -7.43 9.93 -1.24
CA SER A 52 -8.19 10.37 -0.08
C SER A 52 -7.55 11.60 0.57
N LYS A 53 -8.35 12.42 1.25
CA LYS A 53 -7.86 13.50 2.11
C LYS A 53 -7.40 13.05 3.49
N SER A 54 -7.54 11.78 3.83
CA SER A 54 -7.31 11.28 5.20
C SER A 54 -5.86 11.38 5.69
N MET A 55 -4.90 11.63 4.82
CA MET A 55 -3.48 11.79 5.18
C MET A 55 -2.95 13.21 4.93
N GLU A 56 -3.84 14.17 4.65
CA GLU A 56 -3.45 15.58 4.65
C GLU A 56 -2.98 16.00 6.07
N PRO A 57 -1.97 16.84 6.17
CA PRO A 57 -1.22 17.51 5.11
C PRO A 57 -0.04 16.69 4.56
N THR A 58 0.25 15.51 5.10
CA THR A 58 1.41 14.70 4.69
C THR A 58 1.31 14.22 3.24
N LEU A 59 0.12 13.75 2.85
CA LEU A 59 -0.18 13.29 1.50
C LEU A 59 -1.45 13.98 0.99
N GLU A 60 -1.33 14.67 -0.12
CA GLU A 60 -2.47 15.26 -0.84
C GLU A 60 -3.13 14.24 -1.76
N PRO A 61 -4.44 14.39 -2.08
CA PRO A 61 -5.09 13.55 -3.07
C PRO A 61 -4.36 13.59 -4.42
N GLY A 62 -4.19 12.42 -5.05
CA GLY A 62 -3.45 12.27 -6.30
C GLY A 62 -1.95 11.99 -6.11
N THR A 63 -1.44 11.99 -4.87
CA THR A 63 -0.05 11.65 -4.58
C THR A 63 0.20 10.16 -4.80
N SER A 64 1.29 9.85 -5.52
CA SER A 64 1.77 8.48 -5.68
C SER A 64 2.95 8.20 -4.76
N VAL A 65 2.83 7.12 -4.00
CA VAL A 65 3.75 6.75 -2.94
C VAL A 65 4.35 5.38 -3.23
N LEU A 66 5.63 5.27 -2.98
CA LEU A 66 6.38 4.02 -3.05
C LEU A 66 6.33 3.34 -1.69
N VAL A 67 5.81 2.11 -1.67
CA VAL A 67 5.67 1.29 -0.47
C VAL A 67 6.55 0.06 -0.60
N THR A 68 7.34 -0.25 0.42
CA THR A 68 8.16 -1.46 0.46
C THR A 68 7.65 -2.44 1.52
N PRO A 69 7.40 -3.71 1.15
CA PRO A 69 7.04 -4.76 2.10
C PRO A 69 8.25 -5.37 2.81
N LEU A 70 9.46 -5.19 2.25
CA LEU A 70 10.69 -5.85 2.67
C LEU A 70 11.01 -5.72 4.16
N PRO A 71 11.09 -4.49 4.74
CA PRO A 71 11.51 -4.35 6.14
C PRO A 71 10.60 -5.10 7.10
N LEU A 72 9.31 -5.20 6.75
CA LEU A 72 8.27 -5.78 7.59
C LEU A 72 8.09 -7.29 7.39
N GLY A 73 8.76 -7.91 6.41
CA GLY A 73 8.60 -9.33 6.09
C GLY A 73 7.25 -9.67 5.47
N GLN A 74 6.61 -8.71 4.82
CA GLN A 74 5.33 -8.88 4.12
C GLN A 74 5.53 -9.07 2.60
N SER A 75 6.77 -9.37 2.19
CA SER A 75 7.07 -9.68 0.80
C SER A 75 6.72 -11.13 0.50
N HIS A 76 6.03 -11.34 -0.61
CA HIS A 76 5.69 -12.66 -1.12
C HIS A 76 6.38 -12.85 -2.47
N LEU A 77 7.13 -13.93 -2.60
CA LEU A 77 7.69 -14.31 -3.89
C LEU A 77 6.62 -15.02 -4.70
N PRO A 78 6.27 -14.55 -5.91
CA PRO A 78 5.38 -15.28 -6.80
C PRO A 78 5.92 -16.70 -7.02
N PHE A 79 5.06 -17.68 -6.97
CA PHE A 79 5.40 -19.10 -7.15
C PHE A 79 6.13 -19.80 -6.00
N LEU A 80 6.43 -19.10 -4.89
CA LEU A 80 7.03 -19.71 -3.70
C LEU A 80 6.08 -19.60 -2.51
N PRO A 81 5.97 -20.66 -1.68
CA PRO A 81 5.07 -20.65 -0.53
C PRO A 81 5.62 -19.84 0.66
N PHE A 82 6.76 -19.20 0.52
CA PHE A 82 7.42 -18.40 1.54
C PHE A 82 7.78 -17.01 1.02
N GLY A 83 7.73 -16.02 1.91
CA GLY A 83 8.20 -14.66 1.65
C GLY A 83 9.62 -14.42 2.16
N LEU A 84 10.17 -13.25 1.85
CA LEU A 84 11.42 -12.81 2.43
C LEU A 84 11.20 -12.42 3.90
N PRO A 85 12.06 -12.83 4.82
CA PRO A 85 11.93 -12.46 6.23
C PRO A 85 12.14 -10.95 6.40
N GLY A 86 11.31 -10.33 7.24
CA GLY A 86 11.53 -8.96 7.67
C GLY A 86 12.60 -8.88 8.75
N TRP A 87 13.24 -7.71 8.83
CA TRP A 87 14.29 -7.46 9.84
C TRP A 87 13.87 -6.46 10.92
N ARG A 88 12.69 -5.84 10.77
CA ARG A 88 12.11 -4.93 11.78
C ARG A 88 10.58 -4.96 11.79
N GLY A 89 9.99 -4.42 12.85
CA GLY A 89 8.57 -4.09 12.90
C GLY A 89 8.28 -2.70 12.37
N PRO A 90 7.00 -2.34 12.22
CA PRO A 90 6.57 -0.96 12.04
C PRO A 90 7.03 -0.09 13.21
N GLU A 91 7.46 1.14 12.91
CA GLU A 91 7.93 2.11 13.91
C GLU A 91 6.91 3.23 14.13
N ARG A 92 6.97 3.89 15.31
CA ARG A 92 6.11 5.04 15.59
C ARG A 92 6.40 6.20 14.64
N GLY A 93 5.35 6.83 14.16
CA GLY A 93 5.43 7.90 13.18
C GLY A 93 5.59 7.44 11.74
N GLU A 94 5.77 6.13 11.50
CA GLU A 94 5.93 5.57 10.16
C GLU A 94 4.57 5.48 9.44
N LEU A 95 4.57 5.83 8.14
CA LEU A 95 3.42 5.61 7.28
C LEU A 95 3.42 4.18 6.74
N VAL A 96 2.35 3.46 6.99
CA VAL A 96 2.21 2.06 6.58
C VAL A 96 0.97 1.84 5.72
N LEU A 97 1.09 0.91 4.79
CA LEU A 97 -0.03 0.43 4.00
C LEU A 97 -0.76 -0.65 4.81
N VAL A 98 -2.02 -0.39 5.16
CA VAL A 98 -2.82 -1.24 6.01
C VAL A 98 -4.05 -1.73 5.27
N VAL A 99 -4.39 -3.00 5.42
CA VAL A 99 -5.67 -3.58 5.00
C VAL A 99 -6.65 -3.44 6.16
N PRO A 100 -7.72 -2.66 6.01
CA PRO A 100 -8.76 -2.56 7.04
C PRO A 100 -9.45 -3.91 7.28
N PRO A 101 -9.99 -4.17 8.48
CA PRO A 101 -10.61 -5.45 8.80
C PRO A 101 -11.92 -5.74 8.05
N TYR A 102 -12.50 -4.76 7.39
CA TYR A 102 -13.69 -4.88 6.55
C TYR A 102 -13.37 -5.03 5.04
N HIS A 103 -12.10 -5.29 4.71
CA HIS A 103 -11.68 -5.49 3.33
C HIS A 103 -12.23 -6.80 2.76
N GLU A 104 -12.89 -6.71 1.61
CA GLU A 104 -13.27 -7.85 0.80
C GLU A 104 -12.19 -8.12 -0.26
N GLU A 105 -11.70 -9.35 -0.32
CA GLU A 105 -10.69 -9.72 -1.31
C GLU A 105 -11.30 -9.73 -2.72
N ALA A 106 -10.58 -9.16 -3.68
CA ALA A 106 -10.97 -9.23 -5.08
C ALA A 106 -10.96 -10.67 -5.58
N SER A 107 -11.78 -10.95 -6.58
CA SER A 107 -11.69 -12.23 -7.26
C SER A 107 -10.28 -12.40 -7.88
N PRO A 108 -9.70 -13.61 -7.85
CA PRO A 108 -8.36 -13.86 -8.39
C PRO A 108 -8.20 -13.45 -9.86
N LEU A 109 -9.25 -13.58 -10.65
CA LEU A 109 -9.25 -13.18 -12.06
C LEU A 109 -9.11 -11.67 -12.23
N MET A 110 -9.80 -10.88 -11.38
CA MET A 110 -9.73 -9.43 -11.42
C MET A 110 -8.35 -8.92 -10.96
N ALA A 111 -7.74 -9.59 -9.97
CA ALA A 111 -6.39 -9.27 -9.53
C ALA A 111 -5.36 -9.46 -10.67
N VAL A 112 -5.43 -10.56 -11.41
CA VAL A 112 -4.54 -10.80 -12.57
C VAL A 112 -4.78 -9.77 -13.68
N ALA A 113 -6.03 -9.42 -13.95
CA ALA A 113 -6.36 -8.39 -14.95
C ALA A 113 -5.80 -7.01 -14.55
N ASP A 114 -5.90 -6.64 -13.27
CA ASP A 114 -5.35 -5.39 -12.74
C ASP A 114 -3.82 -5.37 -12.86
N ASP A 115 -3.13 -6.44 -12.47
CA ASP A 115 -1.69 -6.56 -12.59
C ASP A 115 -1.21 -6.46 -14.04
N LEU A 116 -1.94 -7.04 -14.99
CA LEU A 116 -1.61 -6.95 -16.42
C LEU A 116 -1.78 -5.53 -16.95
N VAL A 117 -2.88 -4.86 -16.59
CA VAL A 117 -3.12 -3.47 -17.00
C VAL A 117 -2.06 -2.54 -16.39
N ARG A 118 -1.73 -2.70 -15.13
CA ARG A 118 -0.66 -1.94 -14.47
C ARG A 118 0.70 -2.16 -15.15
N PHE A 119 1.01 -3.39 -15.52
CA PHE A 119 2.24 -3.71 -16.26
C PHE A 119 2.30 -2.98 -17.61
N VAL A 120 1.24 -3.08 -18.42
CA VAL A 120 1.19 -2.47 -19.77
C VAL A 120 1.19 -0.95 -19.70
N THR A 121 0.53 -0.37 -18.71
CA THR A 121 0.39 1.08 -18.55
C THR A 121 1.46 1.69 -17.64
N LEU A 122 2.50 0.93 -17.25
CA LEU A 122 3.52 1.38 -16.30
C LEU A 122 2.91 1.98 -15.01
N ASN A 123 1.84 1.36 -14.54
CA ASN A 123 1.12 1.76 -13.32
C ASN A 123 0.29 3.07 -13.44
N PHE A 124 0.07 3.59 -14.65
CA PHE A 124 -0.78 4.77 -14.83
C PHE A 124 -2.27 4.48 -14.75
N LEU A 125 -2.69 3.25 -15.10
CA LEU A 125 -4.09 2.83 -15.06
C LEU A 125 -4.23 1.58 -14.18
N SER A 126 -5.32 1.54 -13.42
CA SER A 126 -5.78 0.37 -12.70
C SER A 126 -7.27 0.23 -12.92
N PRO A 127 -7.75 -0.86 -13.52
CA PRO A 127 -9.19 -1.13 -13.66
C PRO A 127 -9.91 -1.17 -12.33
N ASP A 128 -9.20 -1.50 -11.29
CA ASP A 128 -9.71 -1.64 -9.94
C ASP A 128 -9.85 -0.30 -9.20
N ALA A 129 -9.12 0.75 -9.62
CA ALA A 129 -9.18 2.07 -9.00
C ALA A 129 -10.58 2.72 -9.09
N GLY A 130 -11.35 2.40 -10.14
CA GLY A 130 -12.70 2.93 -10.34
C GLY A 130 -13.78 2.27 -9.49
N THR A 131 -13.63 1.00 -9.17
CA THR A 131 -14.60 0.21 -8.39
C THR A 131 -14.34 0.30 -6.89
N ARG A 132 -13.09 0.47 -6.47
CA ARG A 132 -12.65 0.47 -5.07
C ARG A 132 -12.43 1.85 -4.47
N ALA A 133 -12.46 2.92 -5.25
CA ALA A 133 -12.27 4.29 -4.77
C ALA A 133 -13.39 4.83 -3.86
N ARG A 134 -14.42 4.02 -3.62
CA ARG A 134 -15.62 4.43 -2.88
C ARG A 134 -15.87 3.57 -1.65
N TRP A 135 -15.09 3.67 -0.58
CA TRP A 135 -15.40 3.10 0.75
C TRP A 135 -15.17 1.60 0.95
N ASP A 136 -14.72 0.85 -0.03
CA ASP A 136 -14.76 -0.60 -0.08
C ASP A 136 -13.48 -1.33 0.32
N GLY A 137 -12.72 -0.75 1.20
CA GLY A 137 -11.75 -1.53 1.95
C GLY A 137 -10.46 -1.88 1.25
N SER A 138 -10.09 -1.19 0.16
CA SER A 138 -8.72 -1.32 -0.37
C SER A 138 -7.69 -0.92 0.68
N ALA A 139 -6.48 -1.51 0.60
CA ALA A 139 -5.38 -1.14 1.48
C ALA A 139 -5.16 0.38 1.48
N THR A 140 -5.04 0.96 2.66
CA THR A 140 -4.96 2.40 2.85
C THR A 140 -3.70 2.77 3.64
N LEU A 141 -3.18 3.98 3.39
CA LEU A 141 -2.04 4.50 4.13
C LEU A 141 -2.52 5.10 5.46
N ARG A 142 -1.83 4.73 6.55
CA ARG A 142 -2.08 5.24 7.91
C ARG A 142 -0.76 5.39 8.64
N ARG A 143 -0.75 6.25 9.65
CA ARG A 143 0.42 6.47 10.51
C ARG A 143 0.37 5.57 11.72
N VAL A 144 1.46 4.88 12.02
CA VAL A 144 1.63 4.08 13.23
C VAL A 144 1.82 4.99 14.42
N VAL A 145 0.95 4.89 15.40
CA VAL A 145 0.99 5.67 16.64
C VAL A 145 1.29 4.77 17.83
N GLY A 146 0.63 3.63 17.95
CA GLY A 146 0.84 2.66 19.02
C GLY A 146 1.50 1.38 18.53
N LEU A 147 2.41 0.84 19.33
CA LEU A 147 3.13 -0.42 19.11
C LEU A 147 2.62 -1.51 20.06
N PRO A 148 2.93 -2.79 19.79
CA PRO A 148 2.55 -3.89 20.69
C PRO A 148 2.96 -3.67 22.15
N GLY A 149 1.98 -3.81 23.05
CA GLY A 149 2.16 -3.61 24.48
C GLY A 149 2.01 -2.18 24.99
N ASP A 150 1.79 -1.20 24.09
CA ASP A 150 1.50 0.17 24.49
C ASP A 150 0.07 0.31 25.04
N THR A 151 -0.15 1.35 25.84
CA THR A 151 -1.49 1.85 26.14
C THR A 151 -1.73 3.12 25.37
N VAL A 152 -2.78 3.15 24.57
CA VAL A 152 -3.14 4.30 23.71
C VAL A 152 -4.42 4.94 24.24
N ARG A 153 -4.43 6.26 24.30
CA ARG A 153 -5.56 7.12 24.63
C ARG A 153 -5.65 8.24 23.61
N ILE A 154 -6.85 8.58 23.19
CA ILE A 154 -7.07 9.72 22.29
C ILE A 154 -8.04 10.69 22.97
N GLU A 155 -7.60 11.93 23.07
CA GLU A 155 -8.39 13.03 23.57
C GLU A 155 -8.27 14.22 22.61
N ASN A 156 -9.40 14.76 22.20
CA ASN A 156 -9.43 15.91 21.28
C ASN A 156 -8.51 15.70 20.06
N SER A 157 -8.68 14.57 19.38
CA SER A 157 -7.94 14.19 18.16
C SER A 157 -6.44 13.94 18.33
N THR A 158 -5.88 14.20 19.50
CA THR A 158 -4.45 13.97 19.78
C THR A 158 -4.28 12.63 20.50
N ALA A 159 -3.35 11.82 20.03
CA ALA A 159 -3.03 10.56 20.66
C ALA A 159 -1.96 10.75 21.74
N SER A 160 -2.25 10.20 22.91
CA SER A 160 -1.30 10.02 24.00
C SER A 160 -1.02 8.54 24.14
N VAL A 161 0.24 8.19 24.18
CA VAL A 161 0.69 6.79 24.22
C VAL A 161 1.56 6.61 25.47
N LYS A 162 1.27 5.57 26.22
CA LYS A 162 2.13 5.10 27.29
C LYS A 162 2.87 3.87 26.76
N PRO A 163 4.18 4.02 26.42
CA PRO A 163 4.99 2.91 25.93
C PRO A 163 5.08 1.79 26.97
N ARG A 164 5.24 0.57 26.48
CA ARG A 164 5.44 -0.59 27.37
C ARG A 164 6.61 -0.37 28.32
N GLY A 165 6.33 -0.43 29.62
CA GLY A 165 7.36 -0.26 30.68
C GLY A 165 7.54 1.18 31.15
N GLU A 166 6.93 2.16 30.47
CA GLU A 166 6.95 3.56 30.91
C GLU A 166 5.76 3.87 31.83
N PRO A 167 5.95 4.72 32.88
CA PRO A 167 4.88 5.07 33.80
C PRO A 167 3.95 6.17 33.26
N TYR A 168 4.40 6.98 32.29
CA TYR A 168 3.71 8.18 31.84
C TYR A 168 3.20 8.07 30.41
N PHE A 169 2.15 8.84 30.11
CA PHE A 169 1.71 9.09 28.75
C PHE A 169 2.56 10.19 28.12
N LEU A 170 3.01 9.93 26.92
CA LEU A 170 3.71 10.88 26.06
C LEU A 170 2.86 11.18 24.83
N SER A 171 2.98 12.36 24.27
CA SER A 171 2.27 12.70 23.05
C SER A 171 2.83 11.92 21.85
N GLU A 172 2.01 11.71 20.84
CA GLU A 172 2.42 11.06 19.61
C GLU A 172 3.58 11.79 18.92
N TYR A 173 3.70 13.11 19.11
CA TYR A 173 4.79 13.92 18.57
C TYR A 173 6.13 13.66 19.28
N GLU A 174 6.11 13.53 20.59
CA GLU A 174 7.32 13.25 21.38
C GLU A 174 7.89 11.87 21.08
N LEU A 175 7.02 10.93 20.74
CA LEU A 175 7.40 9.55 20.45
C LEU A 175 7.78 9.32 18.99
N SER A 176 7.46 10.24 18.10
CA SER A 176 7.75 10.11 16.67
C SER A 176 9.21 10.45 16.38
N LYS A 177 9.89 9.59 15.62
CA LYS A 177 11.26 9.86 15.17
C LYS A 177 11.34 10.99 14.14
N LYS A 178 10.27 11.22 13.39
CA LYS A 178 10.18 12.26 12.36
C LYS A 178 9.05 13.22 12.72
N PRO A 179 9.25 14.52 12.61
CA PRO A 179 8.18 15.48 12.81
C PRO A 179 7.13 15.35 11.70
N TYR A 180 5.88 15.48 12.06
CA TYR A 180 4.75 15.51 11.13
C TYR A 180 3.68 16.47 11.66
N SER A 181 2.80 16.90 10.78
CA SER A 181 1.69 17.76 11.11
C SER A 181 0.37 17.01 11.01
N LEU A 182 -0.58 17.38 11.85
CA LEU A 182 -1.94 16.87 11.82
C LEU A 182 -2.89 17.96 11.34
N LEU A 183 -3.95 17.54 10.68
CA LEU A 183 -5.07 18.40 10.33
C LEU A 183 -6.30 17.92 11.09
N ASP A 184 -6.97 18.85 11.74
CA ASP A 184 -8.21 18.61 12.46
C ASP A 184 -9.18 19.77 12.24
N ASP A 185 -10.23 19.53 11.47
CA ASP A 185 -11.29 20.52 11.20
C ASP A 185 -12.31 20.58 12.34
N GLY A 186 -12.10 19.80 13.40
CA GLY A 186 -13.03 19.66 14.50
C GLY A 186 -14.23 18.76 14.18
N LEU A 187 -15.09 18.58 15.15
CA LEU A 187 -16.32 17.80 14.98
C LEU A 187 -17.43 18.65 14.38
N PRO A 188 -18.25 18.09 13.51
CA PRO A 188 -19.46 18.78 13.03
C PRO A 188 -20.34 19.25 14.18
N GLN A 189 -21.08 20.35 13.98
CA GLN A 189 -21.99 20.87 14.98
C GLN A 189 -22.99 19.80 15.45
N GLY A 190 -23.11 19.63 16.76
CA GLY A 190 -23.97 18.62 17.38
C GLY A 190 -23.37 17.22 17.48
N TRP A 191 -22.19 16.98 16.94
CA TRP A 191 -21.51 15.69 17.06
C TRP A 191 -20.78 15.62 18.39
N ARG A 192 -20.90 14.52 19.12
CA ARG A 192 -20.19 14.29 20.37
C ARG A 192 -18.95 13.44 20.14
N SER A 193 -17.87 13.73 20.88
CA SER A 193 -16.61 12.97 20.81
C SER A 193 -16.76 11.47 21.13
N THR A 194 -17.83 11.10 21.83
CA THR A 194 -18.16 9.72 22.19
C THR A 194 -18.95 8.97 21.10
N PHE A 195 -19.38 9.65 20.04
CA PHE A 195 -20.10 8.98 18.96
C PHE A 195 -19.13 8.17 18.07
N PRO A 196 -19.65 7.16 17.33
CA PRO A 196 -18.88 6.51 16.28
C PRO A 196 -18.24 7.55 15.36
N PHE A 197 -16.96 7.38 15.04
CA PHE A 197 -16.11 8.40 14.38
C PHE A 197 -15.80 9.64 15.23
N GLY A 198 -16.12 9.60 16.53
CA GLY A 198 -15.68 10.60 17.49
C GLY A 198 -14.16 10.60 17.63
N GLN A 199 -13.63 11.72 18.13
CA GLN A 199 -12.18 11.94 18.22
C GLN A 199 -11.57 11.37 19.51
N SER A 200 -12.34 10.68 20.34
CA SER A 200 -11.88 10.19 21.66
C SER A 200 -11.89 8.67 21.73
N VAL A 201 -10.82 8.12 22.24
CA VAL A 201 -10.66 6.70 22.58
C VAL A 201 -10.24 6.61 24.02
N THR A 202 -11.03 5.89 24.84
CA THR A 202 -10.63 5.53 26.20
C THR A 202 -9.37 4.67 26.18
N GLU A 203 -8.64 4.65 27.28
CA GLU A 203 -7.40 3.88 27.39
C GLU A 203 -7.57 2.45 26.88
N ARG A 204 -6.71 2.08 25.94
CA ARG A 204 -6.67 0.75 25.34
C ARG A 204 -5.26 0.20 25.36
N VAL A 205 -5.09 -0.96 25.98
CA VAL A 205 -3.83 -1.71 25.96
C VAL A 205 -3.77 -2.54 24.68
N LEU A 206 -2.68 -2.40 23.94
CA LEU A 206 -2.44 -3.15 22.70
C LEU A 206 -1.86 -4.52 23.01
N GLY A 207 -2.37 -5.54 22.34
CA GLY A 207 -1.84 -6.90 22.40
C GLY A 207 -0.43 -7.02 21.82
N SER A 208 0.15 -8.22 21.92
CA SER A 208 1.53 -8.51 21.47
C SER A 208 1.75 -8.43 19.96
N ASP A 209 0.68 -8.40 19.16
CA ASP A 209 0.70 -8.31 17.70
C ASP A 209 -0.20 -7.17 17.19
N GLU A 210 -0.57 -6.24 18.04
CA GLU A 210 -1.50 -5.17 17.73
C GLU A 210 -0.79 -3.84 17.58
N TYR A 211 -1.14 -3.13 16.51
CA TYR A 211 -0.69 -1.78 16.18
C TYR A 211 -1.87 -0.84 16.13
N PHE A 212 -1.68 0.37 16.62
CA PHE A 212 -2.68 1.42 16.53
C PHE A 212 -2.28 2.42 15.47
N VAL A 213 -3.12 2.57 14.44
CA VAL A 213 -2.81 3.41 13.29
C VAL A 213 -3.87 4.48 13.10
N LEU A 214 -3.43 5.68 12.75
CA LEU A 214 -4.29 6.86 12.62
C LEU A 214 -4.11 7.56 11.27
N SER A 215 -5.14 8.28 10.87
CA SER A 215 -5.11 9.24 9.77
C SER A 215 -4.40 10.51 10.25
N ASP A 216 -3.64 11.20 9.37
CA ASP A 216 -3.07 12.51 9.71
C ASP A 216 -4.14 13.60 9.71
N HIS A 217 -5.16 13.47 8.86
CA HIS A 217 -6.37 14.28 8.93
C HIS A 217 -7.36 13.64 9.89
N ARG A 218 -7.42 14.16 11.11
CA ARG A 218 -8.18 13.55 12.22
C ARG A 218 -9.70 13.56 12.02
N SER A 219 -10.22 14.53 11.28
CA SER A 219 -11.66 14.68 11.01
C SER A 219 -12.12 13.86 9.81
N VAL A 220 -11.18 13.32 9.01
CA VAL A 220 -11.49 12.59 7.78
C VAL A 220 -10.81 11.23 7.76
N GLY A 221 -11.55 10.21 7.39
CA GLY A 221 -11.03 8.86 7.21
C GLY A 221 -11.36 7.91 8.34
N SER A 222 -11.28 6.63 8.01
CA SER A 222 -11.49 5.52 8.91
C SER A 222 -10.13 4.98 9.34
N ASP A 223 -9.92 4.81 10.64
CA ASP A 223 -8.67 4.34 11.22
C ASP A 223 -8.93 3.54 12.52
N SER A 224 -7.92 3.28 13.31
CA SER A 224 -8.05 2.46 14.54
C SER A 224 -9.02 3.02 15.58
N ARG A 225 -9.44 4.28 15.48
CA ARG A 225 -10.52 4.84 16.31
C ARG A 225 -11.85 4.20 15.99
N THR A 226 -12.05 3.81 14.73
CA THR A 226 -13.30 3.24 14.23
C THR A 226 -13.30 1.70 14.28
N TRP A 227 -12.25 1.09 13.73
CA TRP A 227 -12.17 -0.36 13.55
C TRP A 227 -11.23 -1.07 14.53
N GLY A 228 -10.64 -0.32 15.47
CA GLY A 228 -9.74 -0.87 16.46
C GLY A 228 -8.31 -1.08 15.97
N PRO A 229 -7.42 -1.65 16.81
CA PRO A 229 -6.06 -1.93 16.42
C PRO A 229 -5.99 -2.98 15.34
N VAL A 230 -4.92 -2.94 14.55
CA VAL A 230 -4.63 -3.89 13.47
C VAL A 230 -3.52 -4.84 13.85
N ARG A 231 -3.62 -6.07 13.38
CA ARG A 231 -2.54 -7.05 13.52
C ARG A 231 -1.42 -6.76 12.54
N ARG A 232 -0.21 -7.17 12.88
CA ARG A 232 0.96 -7.05 11.98
C ARG A 232 0.69 -7.60 10.58
N ALA A 233 -0.03 -8.71 10.45
CA ALA A 233 -0.37 -9.32 9.16
C ALA A 233 -1.20 -8.40 8.25
N ALA A 234 -1.97 -7.46 8.82
CA ALA A 234 -2.73 -6.48 8.06
C ALA A 234 -1.87 -5.31 7.53
N ILE A 235 -0.63 -5.17 8.01
CA ILE A 235 0.30 -4.13 7.58
C ILE A 235 1.15 -4.68 6.44
N GLN A 236 0.88 -4.25 5.22
CA GLN A 236 1.48 -4.81 4.00
C GLN A 236 2.83 -4.20 3.61
N GLY A 237 3.20 -3.05 4.16
CA GLY A 237 4.48 -2.41 3.85
C GLY A 237 4.60 -1.01 4.42
N SER A 238 5.81 -0.46 4.33
CA SER A 238 6.17 0.89 4.77
C SER A 238 6.23 1.84 3.58
N ALA A 239 5.61 3.01 3.70
CA ALA A 239 5.74 4.08 2.72
C ALA A 239 7.10 4.76 2.89
N VAL A 240 7.86 4.85 1.80
CA VAL A 240 9.25 5.35 1.86
C VAL A 240 9.48 6.61 1.05
N LEU A 241 8.72 6.82 -0.01
CA LEU A 241 8.97 7.92 -0.94
C LEU A 241 7.67 8.39 -1.60
N LYS A 242 7.46 9.71 -1.62
CA LYS A 242 6.51 10.37 -2.52
C LYS A 242 7.23 10.65 -3.83
N TYR A 243 6.76 10.10 -4.95
CA TYR A 243 7.43 10.32 -6.23
C TYR A 243 6.60 11.10 -7.26
N TRP A 244 5.31 11.25 -7.03
CA TRP A 244 4.40 12.02 -7.85
C TRP A 244 3.37 12.77 -7.00
N PRO A 245 3.03 14.03 -7.32
CA PRO A 245 3.59 14.87 -8.38
C PRO A 245 5.02 15.33 -8.08
N PRO A 246 5.82 15.75 -9.10
CA PRO A 246 7.24 16.06 -8.90
C PRO A 246 7.53 17.16 -7.87
N HIS A 247 6.62 18.12 -7.69
CA HIS A 247 6.78 19.19 -6.69
C HIS A 247 6.66 18.69 -5.23
N GLN A 248 6.09 17.48 -5.02
CA GLN A 248 5.98 16.84 -3.70
C GLN A 248 7.02 15.74 -3.49
N PHE A 249 7.97 15.58 -4.43
CA PHE A 249 9.00 14.53 -4.33
C PHE A 249 9.76 14.63 -3.01
N GLY A 250 9.79 13.52 -2.25
CA GLY A 250 10.49 13.50 -0.97
C GLY A 250 10.30 12.20 -0.20
N GLY A 251 11.21 11.93 0.74
CA GLY A 251 11.10 10.81 1.69
C GLY A 251 9.94 10.98 2.68
N LEU A 252 9.41 9.85 3.16
CA LEU A 252 8.36 9.77 4.18
C LEU A 252 8.92 9.26 5.52
#